data_c2efba931b2ca866b6aa205f95d5a25f
#
_entry.id   c2efba931b2ca866b6aa205f95d5a25f
#
_cell.length_a   1.000
_cell.length_b   1.000
_cell.length_c   1.000
_cell.angle_alpha   90.00
_cell.angle_beta   90.00
_cell.angle_gamma   90.00
#
_symmetry.space_group_name_H-M   'P 1'
#
loop_
_entity.id
_entity.type
_entity.pdbx_description
1 polymer ?
#
loop_
_entity_poly.entity_id
_entity_poly.type
_entity_poly.pdbx_seq_one_letter_code
_entity_poly.pdbx_strand_id
1 'polypeptide(L)'
;MRATQRQIIDALGVRPRIDPAEEVERRVRFLADYLGASGAKGFVLGISGGVDSSLAGRLAQLAVERVRADGGEADFVGMRLPYRVQHDEHDAVAAVEFVGADETLTVNVAPGVDGLDGEIRQAAGEELTDFTKGNTKARHRMVAQYAVAGDRGLLVIGADHAAENVTGFFTKFGDGAADLLPLSGLDKRQVRELLRHLQAPRQLWDKVPTADLLDEAEGQTDEEELGISYDHIDDYLEGREVPEDAARLIEEAWHRNRHKRTTPVEVADTWWRPAGRIGDQAGEQAGRRTALVVIDMQNSYFEFPELAAVRDELVGSVNELIRAAHEADRPVVLVRTEHAEDRSTWTLNMLEDDQGFAFPGTEQARFLDGLATGDHVEVVKTRDSAFFRTDLRAELDRLGVGHLLVCGVSTHSCVAQTAIDGFAENLHVAVARGAISSDNPPLSEALLEFLQDQMRQPLLDRARSLELLRTGRWPD
;
A
#
# COMPACT_ATOMS: atom_id res chain seq x y z
N MET A 1 19.40 -6.06 -10.48
CA MET A 1 18.03 -5.51 -10.20
C MET A 1 18.17 -4.03 -9.90
N ARG A 2 17.39 -3.18 -10.55
CA ARG A 2 17.34 -1.71 -10.37
C ARG A 2 16.61 -1.37 -9.06
N ALA A 3 16.88 -0.22 -8.45
CA ALA A 3 16.19 0.18 -7.22
C ALA A 3 14.68 0.38 -7.45
N THR A 4 14.30 1.08 -8.53
CA THR A 4 12.90 1.29 -8.93
C THR A 4 12.18 -0.03 -9.22
N GLN A 5 12.86 -0.98 -9.90
CA GLN A 5 12.33 -2.31 -10.16
C GLN A 5 11.95 -3.03 -8.86
N ARG A 6 12.83 -2.99 -7.85
CA ARG A 6 12.55 -3.60 -6.54
C ARG A 6 11.35 -2.94 -5.87
N GLN A 7 11.28 -1.60 -5.86
CA GLN A 7 10.14 -0.88 -5.28
C GLN A 7 8.81 -1.25 -5.94
N ILE A 8 8.79 -1.43 -7.27
CA ILE A 8 7.60 -1.82 -8.02
C ILE A 8 7.19 -3.25 -7.66
N ILE A 9 8.15 -4.18 -7.64
CA ILE A 9 7.91 -5.60 -7.28
C ILE A 9 7.32 -5.70 -5.87
N ASP A 10 7.95 -5.00 -4.90
CA ASP A 10 7.50 -5.00 -3.51
C ASP A 10 6.10 -4.37 -3.36
N ALA A 11 5.84 -3.24 -4.03
CA ALA A 11 4.55 -2.56 -4.01
C ALA A 11 3.42 -3.39 -4.63
N LEU A 12 3.72 -4.20 -5.65
CA LEU A 12 2.75 -5.09 -6.30
C LEU A 12 2.66 -6.48 -5.64
N GLY A 13 3.56 -6.81 -4.70
CA GLY A 13 3.60 -8.09 -4.02
C GLY A 13 3.92 -9.28 -4.93
N VAL A 14 4.66 -9.05 -6.01
CA VAL A 14 5.00 -10.13 -6.97
C VAL A 14 6.04 -11.05 -6.37
N ARG A 15 5.80 -12.36 -6.50
CA ARG A 15 6.76 -13.40 -6.16
C ARG A 15 7.44 -13.90 -7.44
N PRO A 16 8.78 -13.85 -7.54
CA PRO A 16 9.50 -14.24 -8.75
C PRO A 16 9.31 -15.71 -9.16
N ARG A 17 8.91 -16.55 -8.22
CA ARG A 17 8.58 -17.98 -8.43
C ARG A 17 7.40 -18.36 -7.57
N ILE A 18 6.50 -19.15 -8.14
CA ILE A 18 5.33 -19.69 -7.45
C ILE A 18 5.33 -21.21 -7.58
N ASP A 19 4.73 -21.89 -6.62
CA ASP A 19 4.21 -23.25 -6.80
C ASP A 19 2.73 -23.12 -7.18
N PRO A 20 2.32 -23.63 -8.36
CA PRO A 20 0.96 -23.44 -8.84
C PRO A 20 -0.11 -24.02 -7.90
N ALA A 21 0.15 -25.16 -7.25
CA ALA A 21 -0.82 -25.78 -6.36
C ALA A 21 -1.00 -24.95 -5.07
N GLU A 22 0.12 -24.52 -4.47
CA GLU A 22 0.10 -23.67 -3.29
C GLU A 22 -0.55 -22.30 -3.59
N GLU A 23 -0.28 -21.76 -4.77
CA GLU A 23 -0.79 -20.46 -5.17
C GLU A 23 -2.29 -20.48 -5.44
N VAL A 24 -2.81 -21.52 -6.09
CA VAL A 24 -4.26 -21.73 -6.25
C VAL A 24 -4.93 -21.86 -4.89
N GLU A 25 -4.39 -22.71 -4.00
CA GLU A 25 -4.94 -22.91 -2.66
C GLU A 25 -4.96 -21.60 -1.86
N ARG A 26 -3.89 -20.80 -1.92
CA ARG A 26 -3.80 -19.50 -1.24
C ARG A 26 -4.89 -18.53 -1.69
N ARG A 27 -5.15 -18.46 -3.00
CA ARG A 27 -6.15 -17.53 -3.58
C ARG A 27 -7.56 -18.00 -3.35
N VAL A 28 -7.83 -19.30 -3.43
CA VAL A 28 -9.12 -19.90 -3.08
C VAL A 28 -9.43 -19.65 -1.61
N ARG A 29 -8.45 -19.83 -0.71
CA ARG A 29 -8.61 -19.56 0.71
C ARG A 29 -8.89 -18.07 0.96
N PHE A 30 -8.13 -17.17 0.34
CA PHE A 30 -8.35 -15.73 0.46
C PHE A 30 -9.81 -15.34 0.11
N LEU A 31 -10.33 -15.86 -1.01
CA LEU A 31 -11.70 -15.59 -1.42
C LEU A 31 -12.73 -16.16 -0.43
N ALA A 32 -12.56 -17.40 0.02
CA ALA A 32 -13.45 -18.06 0.97
C ALA A 32 -13.45 -17.35 2.34
N ASP A 33 -12.28 -17.01 2.86
CA ASP A 33 -12.11 -16.33 4.16
C ASP A 33 -12.75 -14.93 4.13
N TYR A 34 -12.52 -14.16 3.05
CA TYR A 34 -13.11 -12.83 2.91
C TYR A 34 -14.62 -12.89 2.74
N LEU A 35 -15.13 -13.87 2.00
CA LEU A 35 -16.58 -14.08 1.88
C LEU A 35 -17.23 -14.32 3.25
N GLY A 36 -16.62 -15.17 4.07
CA GLY A 36 -17.06 -15.42 5.44
C GLY A 36 -17.00 -14.17 6.33
N ALA A 37 -15.93 -13.38 6.19
CA ALA A 37 -15.73 -12.17 7.00
C ALA A 37 -16.68 -11.03 6.61
N SER A 38 -17.00 -10.89 5.32
CA SER A 38 -17.87 -9.83 4.80
C SER A 38 -19.36 -10.07 5.05
N GLY A 39 -19.76 -11.32 5.23
CA GLY A 39 -21.18 -11.74 5.32
C GLY A 39 -21.94 -11.65 3.99
N ALA A 40 -21.21 -11.48 2.86
CA ALA A 40 -21.81 -11.53 1.53
C ALA A 40 -22.23 -12.96 1.17
N LYS A 41 -23.13 -13.09 0.16
CA LYS A 41 -23.72 -14.36 -0.23
C LYS A 41 -22.95 -15.08 -1.34
N GLY A 42 -21.86 -14.49 -1.85
CA GLY A 42 -21.11 -15.09 -2.94
C GLY A 42 -20.44 -14.04 -3.81
N PHE A 43 -20.20 -14.40 -5.08
CA PHE A 43 -19.42 -13.60 -6.02
C PHE A 43 -20.13 -13.35 -7.34
N VAL A 44 -19.74 -12.28 -8.03
CA VAL A 44 -20.08 -12.03 -9.42
C VAL A 44 -18.82 -11.62 -10.19
N LEU A 45 -18.67 -12.08 -11.43
CA LEU A 45 -17.55 -11.75 -12.30
C LEU A 45 -17.98 -11.67 -13.77
N GLY A 46 -17.49 -10.66 -14.49
CA GLY A 46 -17.57 -10.58 -15.95
C GLY A 46 -16.61 -11.58 -16.63
N ILE A 47 -17.14 -12.58 -17.34
CA ILE A 47 -16.36 -13.57 -18.07
C ILE A 47 -16.25 -13.14 -19.55
N SER A 48 -15.10 -12.59 -19.92
CA SER A 48 -14.84 -12.09 -21.29
C SER A 48 -14.41 -13.17 -22.28
N GLY A 49 -13.97 -14.32 -21.80
CA GLY A 49 -13.27 -15.33 -22.61
C GLY A 49 -11.76 -15.09 -22.70
N GLY A 50 -11.23 -14.11 -21.97
CA GLY A 50 -9.79 -13.87 -21.82
C GLY A 50 -9.14 -14.76 -20.76
N VAL A 51 -7.81 -14.79 -20.78
CA VAL A 51 -6.95 -15.55 -19.85
C VAL A 51 -7.29 -15.24 -18.40
N ASP A 52 -7.35 -13.94 -18.06
CA ASP A 52 -7.44 -13.46 -16.68
C ASP A 52 -8.83 -13.71 -16.08
N SER A 53 -9.89 -13.37 -16.81
CA SER A 53 -11.27 -13.63 -16.36
C SER A 53 -11.57 -15.10 -16.20
N SER A 54 -10.93 -15.97 -17.01
CA SER A 54 -11.06 -17.43 -16.91
C SER A 54 -10.42 -17.96 -15.62
N LEU A 55 -9.21 -17.46 -15.27
CA LEU A 55 -8.56 -17.84 -14.01
C LEU A 55 -9.31 -17.30 -12.80
N ALA A 56 -9.63 -16.01 -12.79
CA ALA A 56 -10.34 -15.38 -11.68
C ALA A 56 -11.69 -16.07 -11.41
N GLY A 57 -12.43 -16.40 -12.48
CA GLY A 57 -13.70 -17.11 -12.37
C GLY A 57 -13.55 -18.53 -11.82
N ARG A 58 -12.55 -19.30 -12.28
CA ARG A 58 -12.34 -20.66 -11.75
C ARG A 58 -11.93 -20.64 -10.27
N LEU A 59 -11.09 -19.68 -9.86
CA LEU A 59 -10.74 -19.49 -8.44
C LEU A 59 -11.96 -19.12 -7.59
N ALA A 60 -12.86 -18.28 -8.11
CA ALA A 60 -14.09 -17.92 -7.43
C ALA A 60 -15.03 -19.13 -7.25
N GLN A 61 -15.19 -19.95 -8.29
CA GLN A 61 -16.00 -21.18 -8.19
C GLN A 61 -15.40 -22.16 -7.18
N LEU A 62 -14.10 -22.39 -7.20
CA LEU A 62 -13.42 -23.24 -6.22
C LEU A 62 -13.60 -22.71 -4.77
N ALA A 63 -13.61 -21.40 -4.58
CA ALA A 63 -13.86 -20.80 -3.27
C ALA A 63 -15.30 -21.04 -2.78
N VAL A 64 -16.28 -20.91 -3.68
CA VAL A 64 -17.69 -21.25 -3.39
C VAL A 64 -17.84 -22.73 -3.05
N GLU A 65 -17.24 -23.62 -3.84
CA GLU A 65 -17.23 -25.07 -3.59
C GLU A 65 -16.61 -25.38 -2.20
N ARG A 66 -15.55 -24.68 -1.81
CA ARG A 66 -14.92 -24.81 -0.48
C ARG A 66 -15.85 -24.39 0.64
N VAL A 67 -16.46 -23.19 0.54
CA VAL A 67 -17.41 -22.68 1.55
C VAL A 67 -18.56 -23.67 1.76
N ARG A 68 -19.07 -24.25 0.67
CA ARG A 68 -20.13 -25.26 0.73
C ARG A 68 -19.66 -26.56 1.36
N ALA A 69 -18.43 -27.00 1.07
CA ALA A 69 -17.84 -28.19 1.68
C ALA A 69 -17.67 -28.04 3.21
N ASP A 70 -17.40 -26.80 3.66
CA ASP A 70 -17.30 -26.46 5.08
C ASP A 70 -18.69 -26.22 5.74
N GLY A 71 -19.79 -26.48 5.01
CA GLY A 71 -21.16 -26.39 5.52
C GLY A 71 -21.81 -24.99 5.43
N GLY A 72 -21.15 -24.06 4.75
CA GLY A 72 -21.69 -22.73 4.44
C GLY A 72 -22.54 -22.71 3.18
N GLU A 73 -23.13 -21.54 2.92
CA GLU A 73 -23.86 -21.24 1.67
C GLU A 73 -23.12 -20.13 0.92
N ALA A 74 -22.94 -20.29 -0.38
CA ALA A 74 -22.37 -19.29 -1.25
C ALA A 74 -22.75 -19.56 -2.70
N ASP A 75 -22.89 -18.52 -3.52
CA ASP A 75 -23.21 -18.59 -4.94
C ASP A 75 -22.18 -17.85 -5.79
N PHE A 76 -21.98 -18.32 -7.02
CA PHE A 76 -21.17 -17.60 -8.00
C PHE A 76 -21.94 -17.36 -9.29
N VAL A 77 -22.05 -16.09 -9.69
CA VAL A 77 -22.69 -15.65 -10.92
C VAL A 77 -21.63 -15.20 -11.93
N GLY A 78 -21.53 -15.93 -13.04
CA GLY A 78 -20.75 -15.50 -14.18
C GLY A 78 -21.58 -14.58 -15.08
N MET A 79 -21.00 -13.46 -15.53
CA MET A 79 -21.69 -12.54 -16.42
C MET A 79 -20.97 -12.43 -17.76
N ARG A 80 -21.69 -12.65 -18.85
CA ARG A 80 -21.28 -12.28 -20.19
C ARG A 80 -21.81 -10.88 -20.50
N LEU A 81 -20.91 -9.97 -20.89
CA LEU A 81 -21.21 -8.55 -21.02
C LEU A 81 -20.85 -8.03 -22.43
N PRO A 82 -21.44 -8.59 -23.50
CA PRO A 82 -21.13 -8.17 -24.85
C PRO A 82 -21.55 -6.72 -25.14
N TYR A 83 -20.78 -6.05 -25.98
CA TYR A 83 -21.22 -4.84 -26.65
C TYR A 83 -21.63 -5.22 -28.07
N ARG A 84 -22.93 -5.20 -28.35
CA ARG A 84 -23.54 -5.71 -29.61
C ARG A 84 -23.24 -7.20 -29.86
N VAL A 85 -22.57 -7.55 -30.95
CA VAL A 85 -22.15 -8.92 -31.30
C VAL A 85 -20.70 -9.10 -30.90
N GLN A 86 -20.40 -10.14 -30.14
CA GLN A 86 -19.04 -10.47 -29.73
C GLN A 86 -18.38 -11.39 -30.79
N HIS A 87 -17.23 -11.03 -31.31
CA HIS A 87 -16.55 -11.78 -32.36
C HIS A 87 -15.89 -13.05 -31.85
N ASP A 88 -15.46 -13.11 -30.58
CA ASP A 88 -14.83 -14.24 -29.91
C ASP A 88 -15.81 -15.08 -29.06
N GLU A 89 -17.07 -15.19 -29.52
CA GLU A 89 -18.14 -15.96 -28.85
C GLU A 89 -17.70 -17.37 -28.44
N HIS A 90 -16.92 -18.04 -29.30
CA HIS A 90 -16.43 -19.40 -29.03
C HIS A 90 -15.53 -19.46 -27.80
N ASP A 91 -14.64 -18.47 -27.62
CA ASP A 91 -13.75 -18.41 -26.46
C ASP A 91 -14.54 -18.08 -25.18
N ALA A 92 -15.52 -17.20 -25.30
CA ALA A 92 -16.40 -16.86 -24.18
C ALA A 92 -17.22 -18.07 -23.69
N VAL A 93 -17.73 -18.89 -24.62
CA VAL A 93 -18.42 -20.14 -24.27
C VAL A 93 -17.49 -21.12 -23.56
N ALA A 94 -16.28 -21.34 -24.12
CA ALA A 94 -15.29 -22.24 -23.51
C ALA A 94 -14.86 -21.77 -22.12
N ALA A 95 -14.73 -20.45 -21.92
CA ALA A 95 -14.42 -19.88 -20.61
C ALA A 95 -15.54 -20.11 -19.58
N VAL A 96 -16.81 -19.89 -19.97
CA VAL A 96 -17.98 -20.15 -19.11
C VAL A 96 -18.04 -21.62 -18.70
N GLU A 97 -17.81 -22.54 -19.66
CA GLU A 97 -17.78 -24.00 -19.39
C GLU A 97 -16.64 -24.37 -18.43
N PHE A 98 -15.43 -23.84 -18.64
CA PHE A 98 -14.28 -24.09 -17.77
C PHE A 98 -14.46 -23.50 -16.36
N VAL A 99 -14.97 -22.29 -16.25
CA VAL A 99 -15.23 -21.62 -14.98
C VAL A 99 -16.25 -22.39 -14.15
N GLY A 100 -17.33 -22.83 -14.78
CA GLY A 100 -18.37 -23.65 -14.13
C GLY A 100 -19.17 -22.88 -13.08
N ALA A 101 -19.48 -21.60 -13.33
CA ALA A 101 -20.29 -20.78 -12.41
C ALA A 101 -21.68 -21.41 -12.21
N ASP A 102 -22.27 -21.22 -11.01
CA ASP A 102 -23.59 -21.75 -10.68
C ASP A 102 -24.70 -21.20 -11.58
N GLU A 103 -24.57 -19.94 -11.96
CA GLU A 103 -25.48 -19.24 -12.88
C GLU A 103 -24.65 -18.41 -13.88
N THR A 104 -25.13 -18.33 -15.11
CA THR A 104 -24.54 -17.45 -16.13
C THR A 104 -25.61 -16.49 -16.66
N LEU A 105 -25.33 -15.19 -16.54
CA LEU A 105 -26.18 -14.13 -17.07
C LEU A 105 -25.53 -13.50 -18.32
N THR A 106 -26.33 -13.18 -19.32
CA THR A 106 -25.88 -12.40 -20.47
C THR A 106 -26.58 -11.06 -20.50
N VAL A 107 -25.81 -9.97 -20.36
CA VAL A 107 -26.31 -8.60 -20.37
C VAL A 107 -25.58 -7.81 -21.46
N ASN A 108 -26.29 -7.43 -22.51
CA ASN A 108 -25.74 -6.59 -23.58
C ASN A 108 -25.62 -5.15 -23.09
N VAL A 109 -24.41 -4.59 -23.05
CA VAL A 109 -24.15 -3.23 -22.55
C VAL A 109 -24.37 -2.15 -23.60
N ALA A 110 -24.56 -2.52 -24.87
CA ALA A 110 -24.70 -1.55 -25.98
C ALA A 110 -25.84 -0.54 -25.76
N PRO A 111 -27.06 -0.90 -25.32
CA PRO A 111 -28.10 0.08 -25.10
C PRO A 111 -27.72 1.19 -24.13
N GLY A 112 -26.96 0.86 -23.06
CA GLY A 112 -26.50 1.84 -22.08
C GLY A 112 -25.39 2.73 -22.64
N VAL A 113 -24.43 2.15 -23.32
CA VAL A 113 -23.30 2.88 -23.95
C VAL A 113 -23.79 3.80 -25.06
N ASP A 114 -24.59 3.27 -25.99
CA ASP A 114 -25.10 4.02 -27.14
C ASP A 114 -26.08 5.12 -26.68
N GLY A 115 -26.90 4.86 -25.68
CA GLY A 115 -27.80 5.84 -25.07
C GLY A 115 -27.03 7.01 -24.46
N LEU A 116 -25.99 6.72 -23.66
CA LEU A 116 -25.15 7.76 -23.06
C LEU A 116 -24.39 8.57 -24.12
N ASP A 117 -23.81 7.92 -25.14
CA ASP A 117 -23.13 8.60 -26.24
C ASP A 117 -24.09 9.55 -26.99
N GLY A 118 -25.31 9.08 -27.25
CA GLY A 118 -26.37 9.91 -27.88
C GLY A 118 -26.75 11.15 -27.05
N GLU A 119 -26.93 11.01 -25.76
CA GLU A 119 -27.23 12.11 -24.83
C GLU A 119 -26.08 13.13 -24.74
N ILE A 120 -24.82 12.63 -24.67
CA ILE A 120 -23.63 13.50 -24.66
C ILE A 120 -23.54 14.28 -26.00
N ARG A 121 -23.75 13.61 -27.13
CA ARG A 121 -23.76 14.27 -28.44
C ARG A 121 -24.83 15.38 -28.49
N GLN A 122 -26.03 15.10 -27.98
CA GLN A 122 -27.10 16.09 -27.94
C GLN A 122 -26.75 17.28 -27.03
N ALA A 123 -26.12 17.03 -25.88
CA ALA A 123 -25.79 18.05 -24.89
C ALA A 123 -24.54 18.87 -25.26
N ALA A 124 -23.48 18.21 -25.71
CA ALA A 124 -22.17 18.81 -25.99
C ALA A 124 -21.93 19.15 -27.46
N GLY A 125 -22.71 18.61 -28.40
CA GLY A 125 -22.54 18.79 -29.83
C GLY A 125 -21.42 17.97 -30.46
N GLU A 126 -20.77 17.10 -29.71
CA GLU A 126 -19.62 16.29 -30.11
C GLU A 126 -19.84 14.81 -29.76
N GLU A 127 -19.32 13.92 -30.59
CA GLU A 127 -19.29 12.48 -30.33
C GLU A 127 -18.12 12.11 -29.43
N LEU A 128 -18.28 11.04 -28.66
CA LEU A 128 -17.17 10.48 -27.90
C LEU A 128 -16.11 9.92 -28.86
N THR A 129 -14.84 10.16 -28.58
CA THR A 129 -13.74 9.48 -29.28
C THR A 129 -13.83 7.95 -29.05
N ASP A 130 -13.31 7.16 -29.99
CA ASP A 130 -13.32 5.69 -29.88
C ASP A 130 -12.69 5.21 -28.56
N PHE A 131 -11.56 5.80 -28.16
CA PHE A 131 -10.92 5.54 -26.86
C PHE A 131 -11.85 5.83 -25.66
N THR A 132 -12.56 6.97 -25.68
CA THR A 132 -13.49 7.33 -24.60
C THR A 132 -14.70 6.41 -24.59
N LYS A 133 -15.19 6.02 -25.75
CA LYS A 133 -16.28 5.06 -25.90
C LYS A 133 -15.88 3.67 -25.42
N GLY A 134 -14.63 3.23 -25.69
CA GLY A 134 -14.05 1.99 -25.13
C GLY A 134 -14.06 1.99 -23.59
N ASN A 135 -13.57 3.07 -22.98
CA ASN A 135 -13.65 3.24 -21.54
C ASN A 135 -15.10 3.29 -21.02
N THR A 136 -16.04 3.81 -21.81
CA THR A 136 -17.48 3.81 -21.45
C THR A 136 -18.05 2.39 -21.48
N LYS A 137 -17.65 1.56 -22.46
CA LYS A 137 -18.01 0.14 -22.50
C LYS A 137 -17.54 -0.58 -21.23
N ALA A 138 -16.27 -0.43 -20.82
CA ALA A 138 -15.73 -1.02 -19.61
C ALA A 138 -16.50 -0.58 -18.35
N ARG A 139 -16.85 0.72 -18.24
CA ARG A 139 -17.65 1.23 -17.12
C ARG A 139 -19.08 0.68 -17.10
N HIS A 140 -19.73 0.50 -18.23
CA HIS A 140 -21.06 -0.14 -18.27
C HIS A 140 -21.01 -1.62 -17.89
N ARG A 141 -19.93 -2.33 -18.23
CA ARG A 141 -19.70 -3.70 -17.75
C ARG A 141 -19.58 -3.73 -16.21
N MET A 142 -18.83 -2.79 -15.63
CA MET A 142 -18.72 -2.63 -14.17
C MET A 142 -20.10 -2.34 -13.54
N VAL A 143 -20.85 -1.37 -14.08
CA VAL A 143 -22.19 -1.02 -13.56
C VAL A 143 -23.12 -2.23 -13.58
N ALA A 144 -23.11 -3.05 -14.64
CA ALA A 144 -23.92 -4.25 -14.73
C ALA A 144 -23.56 -5.28 -13.65
N GLN A 145 -22.26 -5.47 -13.36
CA GLN A 145 -21.79 -6.38 -12.31
C GLN A 145 -22.22 -5.89 -10.93
N TYR A 146 -21.98 -4.61 -10.61
CA TYR A 146 -22.38 -4.04 -9.32
C TYR A 146 -23.89 -3.98 -9.13
N ALA A 147 -24.66 -3.82 -10.19
CA ALA A 147 -26.14 -3.87 -10.12
C ALA A 147 -26.62 -5.27 -9.69
N VAL A 148 -26.08 -6.33 -10.30
CA VAL A 148 -26.38 -7.72 -9.92
C VAL A 148 -25.86 -8.02 -8.51
N ALA A 149 -24.65 -7.58 -8.20
CA ALA A 149 -24.04 -7.76 -6.89
C ALA A 149 -24.90 -7.12 -5.77
N GLY A 150 -25.31 -5.87 -5.95
CA GLY A 150 -26.11 -5.14 -4.98
C GLY A 150 -27.50 -5.77 -4.74
N ASP A 151 -28.17 -6.21 -5.81
CA ASP A 151 -29.48 -6.83 -5.72
C ASP A 151 -29.45 -8.20 -5.01
N ARG A 152 -28.36 -8.95 -5.20
CA ARG A 152 -28.22 -10.32 -4.68
C ARG A 152 -27.35 -10.44 -3.42
N GLY A 153 -26.68 -9.38 -2.99
CA GLY A 153 -25.75 -9.37 -1.86
C GLY A 153 -24.43 -10.10 -2.16
N LEU A 154 -23.93 -9.95 -3.39
CA LEU A 154 -22.68 -10.56 -3.86
C LEU A 154 -21.54 -9.55 -3.85
N LEU A 155 -20.31 -10.06 -3.97
CA LEU A 155 -19.08 -9.26 -4.15
C LEU A 155 -18.61 -9.33 -5.60
N VAL A 156 -18.17 -8.20 -6.15
CA VAL A 156 -17.61 -8.12 -7.50
C VAL A 156 -16.16 -8.53 -7.48
N ILE A 157 -15.80 -9.52 -8.30
CA ILE A 157 -14.42 -9.95 -8.51
C ILE A 157 -13.85 -9.23 -9.74
N GLY A 158 -12.63 -8.68 -9.60
CA GLY A 158 -11.84 -8.16 -10.70
C GLY A 158 -10.77 -9.17 -11.13
N ALA A 159 -10.32 -9.04 -12.36
CA ALA A 159 -9.32 -9.91 -12.96
C ALA A 159 -7.94 -9.24 -13.12
N ASP A 160 -7.74 -8.04 -12.54
CA ASP A 160 -6.50 -7.28 -12.64
C ASP A 160 -5.34 -8.04 -11.96
N HIS A 161 -4.20 -8.05 -12.62
CA HIS A 161 -2.97 -8.68 -12.14
C HIS A 161 -1.77 -7.72 -12.20
N ALA A 162 -0.60 -8.11 -11.69
CA ALA A 162 0.53 -7.21 -11.54
C ALA A 162 1.04 -6.63 -12.87
N ALA A 163 1.02 -7.38 -13.97
CA ALA A 163 1.47 -6.89 -15.27
C ALA A 163 0.55 -5.79 -15.84
N GLU A 164 -0.76 -5.89 -15.65
CA GLU A 164 -1.70 -4.81 -15.99
C GLU A 164 -1.58 -3.63 -15.01
N ASN A 165 -1.35 -3.92 -13.74
CA ASN A 165 -1.25 -2.89 -12.71
C ASN A 165 0.01 -2.03 -12.87
N VAL A 166 1.17 -2.61 -13.24
CA VAL A 166 2.41 -1.85 -13.45
C VAL A 166 2.30 -0.93 -14.67
N THR A 167 1.65 -1.38 -15.73
CA THR A 167 1.43 -0.60 -16.96
C THR A 167 0.24 0.35 -16.87
N GLY A 168 -0.68 0.11 -15.91
CA GLY A 168 -1.96 0.80 -15.81
C GLY A 168 -2.90 0.45 -16.96
N PHE A 169 -2.77 -0.74 -17.52
CA PHE A 169 -3.57 -1.20 -18.66
C PHE A 169 -4.94 -1.73 -18.22
N PHE A 170 -5.73 -0.83 -17.67
CA PHE A 170 -7.12 -1.04 -17.27
C PHE A 170 -7.87 0.29 -17.26
N THR A 171 -9.18 0.25 -17.34
CA THR A 171 -10.04 1.44 -17.22
C THR A 171 -10.31 1.76 -15.75
N LYS A 172 -9.86 2.95 -15.32
CA LYS A 172 -10.20 3.48 -13.99
C LYS A 172 -11.71 3.56 -13.81
N PHE A 173 -12.24 2.91 -12.74
CA PHE A 173 -13.68 2.77 -12.49
C PHE A 173 -14.45 2.04 -13.60
N GLY A 174 -13.76 1.14 -14.30
CA GLY A 174 -14.32 0.18 -15.23
C GLY A 174 -13.96 -1.24 -14.80
N ASP A 175 -13.18 -1.95 -15.60
CA ASP A 175 -12.61 -3.26 -15.26
C ASP A 175 -11.67 -3.21 -14.04
N GLY A 176 -10.99 -2.09 -13.80
CA GLY A 176 -10.20 -1.89 -12.59
C GLY A 176 -11.02 -1.60 -11.31
N ALA A 177 -12.35 -1.67 -11.35
CA ALA A 177 -13.21 -1.52 -10.17
C ALA A 177 -13.75 -2.88 -9.73
N ALA A 178 -13.39 -3.30 -8.53
CA ALA A 178 -13.82 -4.56 -7.95
C ALA A 178 -13.76 -4.50 -6.42
N ASP A 179 -14.45 -5.41 -5.74
CA ASP A 179 -14.34 -5.60 -4.30
C ASP A 179 -13.13 -6.48 -3.94
N LEU A 180 -12.74 -7.40 -4.84
CA LEU A 180 -11.68 -8.38 -4.65
C LEU A 180 -10.86 -8.57 -5.92
N LEU A 181 -9.54 -8.69 -5.76
CA LEU A 181 -8.58 -8.93 -6.84
C LEU A 181 -7.81 -10.24 -6.59
N PRO A 182 -8.36 -11.41 -6.90
CA PRO A 182 -7.70 -12.69 -6.64
C PRO A 182 -6.43 -12.90 -7.47
N LEU A 183 -6.20 -12.15 -8.55
CA LEU A 183 -5.00 -12.25 -9.37
C LEU A 183 -3.91 -11.23 -8.98
N SER A 184 -4.16 -10.37 -7.99
CA SER A 184 -3.16 -9.41 -7.52
C SER A 184 -1.84 -10.10 -7.17
N GLY A 185 -0.71 -9.51 -7.59
CA GLY A 185 0.63 -10.06 -7.37
C GLY A 185 1.07 -11.16 -8.34
N LEU A 186 0.24 -11.57 -9.32
CA LEU A 186 0.66 -12.43 -10.41
C LEU A 186 1.13 -11.61 -11.62
N ASP A 187 2.12 -12.09 -12.33
CA ASP A 187 2.41 -11.67 -13.68
C ASP A 187 1.63 -12.50 -14.73
N LYS A 188 1.71 -12.14 -16.00
CA LYS A 188 0.93 -12.80 -17.07
C LYS A 188 1.33 -14.25 -17.29
N ARG A 189 2.61 -14.55 -17.16
CA ARG A 189 3.17 -15.91 -17.26
C ARG A 189 2.63 -16.80 -16.15
N GLN A 190 2.59 -16.30 -14.94
CA GLN A 190 2.04 -17.00 -13.77
C GLN A 190 0.53 -17.25 -13.92
N VAL A 191 -0.23 -16.29 -14.43
CA VAL A 191 -1.66 -16.48 -14.73
C VAL A 191 -1.87 -17.66 -15.68
N ARG A 192 -1.09 -17.74 -16.77
CA ARG A 192 -1.11 -18.86 -17.71
C ARG A 192 -0.68 -20.18 -17.07
N GLU A 193 0.31 -20.15 -16.19
CA GLU A 193 0.78 -21.32 -15.45
C GLU A 193 -0.31 -21.90 -14.53
N LEU A 194 -1.03 -21.06 -13.81
CA LEU A 194 -2.14 -21.49 -12.96
C LEU A 194 -3.30 -22.08 -13.78
N LEU A 195 -3.63 -21.51 -14.94
CA LEU A 195 -4.65 -22.08 -15.83
C LEU A 195 -4.25 -23.48 -16.32
N ARG A 196 -2.97 -23.68 -16.70
CA ARG A 196 -2.48 -25.01 -17.08
C ARG A 196 -2.56 -26.00 -15.93
N HIS A 197 -2.19 -25.58 -14.73
CA HIS A 197 -2.31 -26.39 -13.52
C HIS A 197 -3.76 -26.81 -13.25
N LEU A 198 -4.72 -25.90 -13.44
CA LEU A 198 -6.15 -26.16 -13.32
C LEU A 198 -6.75 -26.91 -14.53
N GLN A 199 -5.92 -27.39 -15.44
CA GLN A 199 -6.30 -28.13 -16.64
C GLN A 199 -7.25 -27.38 -17.58
N ALA A 200 -7.12 -26.07 -17.65
CA ALA A 200 -7.88 -25.26 -18.60
C ALA A 200 -7.62 -25.69 -20.05
N PRO A 201 -8.64 -25.65 -20.94
CA PRO A 201 -8.47 -25.86 -22.38
C PRO A 201 -7.37 -24.96 -22.95
N ARG A 202 -6.55 -25.49 -23.85
CA ARG A 202 -5.40 -24.78 -24.43
C ARG A 202 -5.76 -23.43 -24.99
N GLN A 203 -6.88 -23.30 -25.65
CA GLN A 203 -7.37 -22.04 -26.23
C GLN A 203 -7.53 -20.91 -25.20
N LEU A 204 -7.79 -21.21 -23.92
CA LEU A 204 -7.96 -20.20 -22.86
C LEU A 204 -6.62 -19.65 -22.34
N TRP A 205 -5.55 -20.48 -22.21
CA TRP A 205 -4.27 -20.02 -21.70
C TRP A 205 -3.26 -19.64 -22.78
N ASP A 206 -3.50 -20.04 -24.04
CA ASP A 206 -2.64 -19.75 -25.21
C ASP A 206 -3.18 -18.57 -26.04
N LYS A 207 -4.34 -17.98 -25.62
CA LYS A 207 -4.96 -16.84 -26.30
C LYS A 207 -4.03 -15.63 -26.25
N VAL A 208 -3.87 -14.95 -27.39
CA VAL A 208 -3.19 -13.67 -27.46
C VAL A 208 -4.09 -12.63 -26.79
N PRO A 209 -3.58 -11.85 -25.83
CA PRO A 209 -4.36 -10.81 -25.19
C PRO A 209 -4.75 -9.71 -26.17
N THR A 210 -6.04 -9.41 -26.23
CA THR A 210 -6.60 -8.32 -27.06
C THR A 210 -7.60 -7.53 -26.24
N ALA A 211 -7.47 -6.21 -26.23
CA ALA A 211 -8.46 -5.32 -25.64
C ALA A 211 -9.59 -5.08 -26.66
N ASP A 212 -10.72 -5.78 -26.51
CA ASP A 212 -11.91 -5.61 -27.35
C ASP A 212 -12.73 -4.35 -26.93
N LEU A 213 -12.06 -3.22 -26.86
CA LEU A 213 -12.66 -1.95 -26.44
C LEU A 213 -12.81 -0.96 -27.60
N LEU A 214 -11.92 -0.99 -28.60
CA LEU A 214 -11.90 -0.05 -29.72
C LEU A 214 -12.74 -0.56 -30.87
N ASP A 215 -13.54 0.33 -31.50
CA ASP A 215 -14.34 0.00 -32.68
C ASP A 215 -13.52 0.15 -33.97
N GLU A 216 -12.52 1.05 -34.00
CA GLU A 216 -11.69 1.35 -35.19
C GLU A 216 -10.44 0.47 -35.33
N ALA A 217 -10.02 -0.23 -34.26
CA ALA A 217 -8.81 -1.06 -34.22
C ALA A 217 -9.14 -2.50 -33.78
N GLU A 218 -10.05 -3.16 -34.49
CA GLU A 218 -10.41 -4.55 -34.20
C GLU A 218 -9.18 -5.48 -34.24
N GLY A 219 -8.99 -6.24 -33.15
CA GLY A 219 -7.92 -7.24 -33.03
C GLY A 219 -6.54 -6.69 -32.70
N GLN A 220 -6.40 -5.40 -32.33
CA GLN A 220 -5.15 -4.87 -31.80
C GLN A 220 -4.78 -5.60 -30.51
N THR A 221 -3.52 -6.05 -30.43
CA THR A 221 -3.01 -6.74 -29.24
C THR A 221 -2.65 -5.74 -28.14
N ASP A 222 -2.73 -6.18 -26.89
CA ASP A 222 -2.29 -5.38 -25.73
C ASP A 222 -0.84 -4.92 -25.88
N GLU A 223 0.04 -5.80 -26.40
CA GLU A 223 1.46 -5.50 -26.61
C GLU A 223 1.71 -4.41 -27.66
N GLU A 224 0.89 -4.38 -28.72
CA GLU A 224 0.96 -3.31 -29.72
C GLU A 224 0.52 -1.96 -29.15
N GLU A 225 -0.50 -1.93 -28.28
CA GLU A 225 -0.95 -0.71 -27.62
C GLU A 225 0.03 -0.23 -26.55
N LEU A 226 0.61 -1.17 -25.79
CA LEU A 226 1.59 -0.86 -24.74
C LEU A 226 2.97 -0.49 -25.31
N GLY A 227 3.30 -0.94 -26.53
CA GLY A 227 4.65 -0.81 -27.11
C GLY A 227 5.72 -1.65 -26.39
N ILE A 228 5.30 -2.66 -25.63
CA ILE A 228 6.18 -3.57 -24.88
C ILE A 228 5.52 -4.96 -24.76
N SER A 229 6.32 -6.03 -24.84
CA SER A 229 5.82 -7.39 -24.69
C SER A 229 5.56 -7.78 -23.24
N TYR A 230 4.59 -8.67 -23.02
CA TYR A 230 4.37 -9.27 -21.70
C TYR A 230 5.58 -10.06 -21.19
N ASP A 231 6.40 -10.63 -22.07
CA ASP A 231 7.64 -11.31 -21.67
C ASP A 231 8.61 -10.34 -20.98
N HIS A 232 8.76 -9.11 -21.48
CA HIS A 232 9.59 -8.09 -20.84
C HIS A 232 8.98 -7.60 -19.54
N ILE A 233 7.65 -7.43 -19.46
CA ILE A 233 6.94 -7.01 -18.25
C ILE A 233 7.10 -8.09 -17.17
N ASP A 234 6.88 -9.36 -17.51
CA ASP A 234 7.00 -10.50 -16.61
C ASP A 234 8.44 -10.67 -16.11
N ASP A 235 9.44 -10.61 -17.01
CA ASP A 235 10.84 -10.66 -16.62
C ASP A 235 11.24 -9.52 -15.69
N TYR A 236 10.72 -8.32 -15.94
CA TYR A 236 10.93 -7.17 -15.05
C TYR A 236 10.31 -7.42 -13.66
N LEU A 237 9.07 -7.91 -13.60
CA LEU A 237 8.35 -8.19 -12.35
C LEU A 237 8.93 -9.38 -11.58
N GLU A 238 9.53 -10.36 -12.28
CA GLU A 238 10.27 -11.46 -11.66
C GLU A 238 11.70 -11.07 -11.21
N GLY A 239 12.11 -9.80 -11.40
CA GLY A 239 13.40 -9.29 -10.96
C GLY A 239 14.56 -9.62 -11.90
N ARG A 240 14.28 -10.05 -13.14
CA ARG A 240 15.28 -10.32 -14.17
C ARG A 240 15.74 -9.05 -14.86
N GLU A 241 16.81 -9.13 -15.59
CA GLU A 241 17.29 -8.06 -16.46
C GLU A 241 16.45 -8.00 -17.73
N VAL A 242 16.05 -6.80 -18.12
CA VAL A 242 15.35 -6.50 -19.36
C VAL A 242 16.08 -5.38 -20.12
N PRO A 243 15.85 -5.22 -21.43
CA PRO A 243 16.40 -4.09 -22.20
C PRO A 243 16.10 -2.74 -21.51
N GLU A 244 17.05 -1.81 -21.63
CA GLU A 244 16.96 -0.50 -20.93
C GLU A 244 15.72 0.31 -21.36
N ASP A 245 15.33 0.25 -22.62
CA ASP A 245 14.14 0.88 -23.16
C ASP A 245 12.86 0.25 -22.60
N ALA A 246 12.81 -1.07 -22.45
CA ALA A 246 11.71 -1.78 -21.84
C ALA A 246 11.56 -1.40 -20.35
N ALA A 247 12.67 -1.40 -19.59
CA ALA A 247 12.66 -0.98 -18.20
C ALA A 247 12.14 0.45 -18.03
N ARG A 248 12.63 1.39 -18.88
CA ARG A 248 12.20 2.78 -18.87
C ARG A 248 10.69 2.92 -19.17
N LEU A 249 10.17 2.21 -20.16
CA LEU A 249 8.74 2.25 -20.50
C LEU A 249 7.87 1.76 -19.32
N ILE A 250 8.28 0.68 -18.65
CA ILE A 250 7.57 0.14 -17.48
C ILE A 250 7.58 1.17 -16.33
N GLU A 251 8.75 1.74 -16.02
CA GLU A 251 8.89 2.71 -14.94
C GLU A 251 8.11 4.01 -15.22
N GLU A 252 8.14 4.51 -16.46
CA GLU A 252 7.34 5.65 -16.89
C GLU A 252 5.83 5.37 -16.81
N ALA A 253 5.38 4.18 -17.23
CA ALA A 253 3.99 3.77 -17.13
C ALA A 253 3.56 3.67 -15.66
N TRP A 254 4.40 3.07 -14.79
CA TRP A 254 4.16 2.98 -13.36
C TRP A 254 3.92 4.36 -12.73
N HIS A 255 4.76 5.33 -13.01
CA HIS A 255 4.62 6.69 -12.49
C HIS A 255 3.41 7.42 -13.08
N ARG A 256 3.23 7.39 -14.40
CA ARG A 256 2.13 8.06 -15.10
C ARG A 256 0.75 7.57 -14.64
N ASN A 257 0.61 6.25 -14.43
CA ASN A 257 -0.66 5.62 -14.10
C ASN A 257 -0.90 5.48 -12.59
N ARG A 258 -0.10 6.11 -11.73
CA ARG A 258 -0.29 6.05 -10.27
C ARG A 258 -1.70 6.46 -9.84
N HIS A 259 -2.29 7.47 -10.51
CA HIS A 259 -3.66 7.91 -10.25
C HIS A 259 -4.74 6.84 -10.45
N LYS A 260 -4.43 5.73 -11.15
CA LYS A 260 -5.34 4.60 -11.32
C LYS A 260 -5.30 3.64 -10.12
N ARG A 261 -4.16 3.58 -9.40
CA ARG A 261 -3.94 2.73 -8.23
C ARG A 261 -4.23 3.43 -6.90
N THR A 262 -4.23 4.76 -6.90
CA THR A 262 -4.53 5.59 -5.72
C THR A 262 -5.81 6.38 -6.02
N THR A 263 -6.96 5.86 -5.59
CA THR A 263 -8.27 6.43 -5.95
C THR A 263 -9.22 6.46 -4.76
N PRO A 264 -9.94 7.58 -4.59
CA PRO A 264 -9.69 8.88 -5.23
C PRO A 264 -8.41 9.54 -4.72
N VAL A 265 -7.91 10.56 -5.44
CA VAL A 265 -6.80 11.39 -4.96
C VAL A 265 -7.34 12.37 -3.94
N GLU A 266 -6.75 12.39 -2.74
CA GLU A 266 -7.19 13.20 -1.61
C GLU A 266 -6.32 14.43 -1.37
N VAL A 267 -6.79 15.35 -0.51
CA VAL A 267 -6.05 16.60 -0.18
C VAL A 267 -4.68 16.31 0.44
N ALA A 268 -4.58 15.23 1.21
CA ALA A 268 -3.34 14.78 1.83
C ALA A 268 -2.32 14.16 0.85
N ASP A 269 -2.76 13.77 -0.34
CA ASP A 269 -1.89 13.15 -1.34
C ASP A 269 -0.89 14.14 -1.91
N THR A 270 0.38 13.76 -1.90
CA THR A 270 1.48 14.58 -2.43
C THR A 270 2.17 13.97 -3.65
N TRP A 271 1.91 12.70 -3.94
CA TRP A 271 2.58 11.92 -5.00
C TRP A 271 2.41 12.48 -6.42
N TRP A 272 1.36 13.25 -6.67
CA TRP A 272 1.03 13.87 -7.97
C TRP A 272 1.73 15.23 -8.19
N ARG A 273 2.28 15.78 -7.13
CA ARG A 273 3.04 17.03 -7.24
C ARG A 273 4.30 16.73 -8.05
N PRO A 274 4.67 17.58 -9.04
CA PRO A 274 5.96 17.43 -9.70
C PRO A 274 7.00 17.31 -8.60
N ALA A 275 7.90 16.34 -8.71
CA ALA A 275 9.10 16.34 -7.90
C ALA A 275 9.76 17.68 -8.20
N GLY A 276 9.50 18.68 -7.37
CA GLY A 276 10.15 19.97 -7.42
C GLY A 276 11.63 19.69 -7.48
N ARG A 277 12.37 20.46 -8.26
CA ARG A 277 13.83 20.39 -8.23
C ARG A 277 14.22 20.33 -6.78
N ILE A 278 15.22 19.53 -6.43
CA ILE A 278 15.75 19.39 -5.05
C ILE A 278 15.87 20.76 -4.34
N GLY A 279 16.02 21.87 -5.11
CA GLY A 279 15.96 23.26 -4.63
C GLY A 279 14.59 23.76 -4.15
N ASP A 280 13.46 23.25 -4.67
CA ASP A 280 12.13 23.74 -4.27
C ASP A 280 11.65 23.03 -2.99
N GLN A 281 12.05 21.75 -2.76
CA GLN A 281 11.81 21.09 -1.47
C GLN A 281 12.62 21.74 -0.34
N ALA A 282 13.83 22.24 -0.60
CA ALA A 282 14.59 23.00 0.37
C ALA A 282 13.92 24.35 0.72
N GLY A 283 13.22 24.98 -0.24
CA GLY A 283 12.45 26.22 -0.01
C GLY A 283 11.12 25.99 0.74
N GLU A 284 10.40 24.90 0.45
CA GLU A 284 9.20 24.50 1.20
C GLU A 284 9.53 24.00 2.60
N GLN A 285 10.66 23.31 2.78
CA GLN A 285 11.13 22.84 4.09
C GLN A 285 11.65 24.00 4.95
N ALA A 286 12.21 25.06 4.37
CA ALA A 286 12.67 26.25 5.11
C ALA A 286 11.52 27.00 5.84
N GLY A 287 10.26 26.75 5.46
CA GLY A 287 9.06 27.27 6.12
C GLY A 287 8.37 26.29 7.07
N ARG A 288 8.78 25.01 7.14
CA ARG A 288 8.15 24.01 7.99
C ARG A 288 8.58 24.15 9.45
N ARG A 289 7.64 23.81 10.35
CA ARG A 289 7.89 23.86 11.80
C ARG A 289 8.86 22.76 12.25
N THR A 290 9.61 23.06 13.31
CA THR A 290 10.40 22.04 14.03
C THR A 290 9.56 21.49 15.18
N ALA A 291 9.47 20.16 15.31
CA ALA A 291 8.88 19.50 16.46
C ALA A 291 9.94 18.86 17.36
N LEU A 292 9.68 18.85 18.65
CA LEU A 292 10.42 18.03 19.61
C LEU A 292 9.69 16.70 19.76
N VAL A 293 10.41 15.58 19.50
CA VAL A 293 9.89 14.20 19.66
C VAL A 293 10.62 13.55 20.83
N VAL A 294 9.89 13.29 21.91
CA VAL A 294 10.39 12.69 23.14
C VAL A 294 9.97 11.23 23.19
N ILE A 295 10.94 10.32 23.21
CA ILE A 295 10.73 8.90 23.02
C ILE A 295 10.92 8.13 24.32
N ASP A 296 9.90 7.35 24.70
CA ASP A 296 9.92 6.31 25.75
C ASP A 296 10.48 6.75 27.12
N MET A 297 10.17 7.97 27.53
CA MET A 297 10.51 8.44 28.88
C MET A 297 9.54 7.82 29.91
N GLN A 298 9.47 6.46 29.95
CA GLN A 298 8.54 5.64 30.75
C GLN A 298 9.27 4.83 31.81
N ASN A 299 8.58 4.48 32.91
CA ASN A 299 9.16 3.74 34.03
C ASN A 299 9.76 2.41 33.61
N SER A 300 9.17 1.69 32.64
CA SER A 300 9.66 0.38 32.15
C SER A 300 11.12 0.40 31.68
N TYR A 301 11.53 1.46 30.99
CA TYR A 301 12.90 1.55 30.47
C TYR A 301 13.92 1.90 31.57
N PHE A 302 13.48 2.54 32.64
CA PHE A 302 14.35 2.90 33.77
C PHE A 302 14.42 1.86 34.85
N GLU A 303 13.92 0.65 34.58
CA GLU A 303 14.24 -0.56 35.34
C GLU A 303 15.66 -1.10 35.04
N PHE A 304 16.24 -0.71 33.88
CA PHE A 304 17.64 -1.01 33.54
C PHE A 304 18.58 -0.13 34.36
N PRO A 305 19.59 -0.74 35.06
CA PRO A 305 20.48 0.00 35.96
C PRO A 305 21.21 1.18 35.33
N GLU A 306 21.62 1.05 34.07
CA GLU A 306 22.32 2.07 33.30
C GLU A 306 21.45 3.30 33.08
N LEU A 307 20.16 3.12 32.75
CA LEU A 307 19.19 4.18 32.55
C LEU A 307 18.73 4.75 33.91
N ALA A 308 18.53 3.90 34.92
CA ALA A 308 18.17 4.34 36.27
C ALA A 308 19.23 5.30 36.85
N ALA A 309 20.51 5.04 36.59
CA ALA A 309 21.61 5.86 37.09
C ALA A 309 21.62 7.31 36.54
N VAL A 310 21.08 7.53 35.38
CA VAL A 310 21.05 8.87 34.70
C VAL A 310 19.66 9.49 34.66
N ARG A 311 18.66 8.87 35.29
CA ARG A 311 17.24 9.24 35.22
C ARG A 311 17.00 10.74 35.48
N ASP A 312 17.45 11.25 36.63
CA ASP A 312 17.14 12.63 37.04
C ASP A 312 17.82 13.67 36.14
N GLU A 313 19.06 13.39 35.72
CA GLU A 313 19.78 14.25 34.77
C GLU A 313 19.11 14.25 33.39
N LEU A 314 18.70 13.08 32.91
CA LEU A 314 18.02 12.96 31.62
C LEU A 314 16.66 13.63 31.63
N VAL A 315 15.84 13.43 32.68
CA VAL A 315 14.56 14.12 32.86
C VAL A 315 14.76 15.63 32.90
N GLY A 316 15.78 16.11 33.60
CA GLY A 316 16.13 17.54 33.61
C GLY A 316 16.45 18.09 32.23
N SER A 317 17.26 17.38 31.43
CA SER A 317 17.64 17.74 30.08
C SER A 317 16.45 17.73 29.12
N VAL A 318 15.62 16.69 29.15
CA VAL A 318 14.40 16.60 28.33
C VAL A 318 13.40 17.69 28.69
N ASN A 319 13.19 17.96 29.97
CA ASN A 319 12.30 19.03 30.43
C ASN A 319 12.74 20.42 29.98
N GLU A 320 14.03 20.66 29.85
CA GLU A 320 14.56 21.90 29.32
C GLU A 320 14.20 22.06 27.84
N LEU A 321 14.32 21.00 27.05
CA LEU A 321 13.91 21.00 25.64
C LEU A 321 12.40 21.21 25.50
N ILE A 322 11.58 20.53 26.31
CA ILE A 322 10.12 20.68 26.29
C ILE A 322 9.73 22.13 26.59
N ARG A 323 10.34 22.74 27.61
CA ARG A 323 10.07 24.16 27.92
C ARG A 323 10.46 25.08 26.78
N ALA A 324 11.65 24.88 26.20
CA ALA A 324 12.11 25.68 25.08
C ALA A 324 11.20 25.53 23.83
N ALA A 325 10.68 24.33 23.59
CA ALA A 325 9.72 24.08 22.54
C ALA A 325 8.42 24.85 22.77
N HIS A 326 7.84 24.77 23.96
CA HIS A 326 6.61 25.49 24.31
C HIS A 326 6.79 27.01 24.26
N GLU A 327 7.89 27.56 24.82
CA GLU A 327 8.20 29.00 24.77
C GLU A 327 8.31 29.52 23.33
N ALA A 328 8.72 28.70 22.38
CA ALA A 328 8.86 29.03 20.96
C ALA A 328 7.66 28.57 20.09
N ASP A 329 6.55 28.16 20.69
CA ASP A 329 5.37 27.61 19.99
C ASP A 329 5.74 26.47 19.04
N ARG A 330 6.64 25.56 19.46
CA ARG A 330 7.00 24.35 18.70
C ARG A 330 6.18 23.16 19.19
N PRO A 331 5.67 22.33 18.27
CA PRO A 331 4.98 21.10 18.65
C PRO A 331 5.86 20.19 19.50
N VAL A 332 5.28 19.61 20.54
CA VAL A 332 5.90 18.56 21.35
C VAL A 332 5.10 17.28 21.12
N VAL A 333 5.80 16.21 20.78
CA VAL A 333 5.24 14.85 20.62
C VAL A 333 5.85 13.97 21.70
N LEU A 334 5.03 13.42 22.57
CA LEU A 334 5.44 12.41 23.54
C LEU A 334 5.10 11.03 22.98
N VAL A 335 6.11 10.22 22.82
CA VAL A 335 5.98 8.85 22.30
C VAL A 335 6.14 7.87 23.45
N ARG A 336 5.22 6.93 23.58
CA ARG A 336 5.30 5.84 24.54
C ARG A 336 5.03 4.47 23.94
N THR A 337 5.66 3.47 24.50
CA THR A 337 5.42 2.06 24.17
C THR A 337 4.31 1.49 25.04
N GLU A 338 3.32 0.83 24.43
CA GLU A 338 2.34 0.01 25.14
C GLU A 338 2.08 -1.29 24.41
N HIS A 339 2.00 -2.39 25.14
CA HIS A 339 1.69 -3.71 24.61
C HIS A 339 0.38 -4.25 25.20
N ALA A 340 -0.42 -4.92 24.36
CA ALA A 340 -1.66 -5.54 24.80
C ALA A 340 -1.36 -6.80 25.66
N GLU A 341 -2.14 -7.01 26.72
CA GLU A 341 -2.01 -8.20 27.59
C GLU A 341 -2.34 -9.50 26.84
N ASP A 342 -3.18 -9.44 25.80
CA ASP A 342 -3.56 -10.59 24.96
C ASP A 342 -2.48 -11.04 23.98
N ARG A 343 -1.27 -10.45 24.04
CA ARG A 343 -0.11 -10.72 23.19
C ARG A 343 -0.23 -10.29 21.74
N SER A 344 -1.34 -9.69 21.31
CA SER A 344 -1.58 -9.29 19.91
C SER A 344 -0.57 -8.27 19.37
N THR A 345 0.07 -7.51 20.26
CA THR A 345 1.06 -6.50 19.92
C THR A 345 2.51 -6.89 20.27
N TRP A 346 2.73 -8.08 20.82
CA TRP A 346 4.05 -8.51 21.26
C TRP A 346 5.03 -8.67 20.10
N THR A 347 6.29 -8.38 20.35
CA THR A 347 7.39 -8.67 19.42
C THR A 347 7.71 -10.17 19.43
N LEU A 348 8.49 -10.64 18.45
CA LEU A 348 8.90 -12.05 18.40
C LEU A 348 9.68 -12.45 19.66
N ASN A 349 10.63 -11.61 20.11
CA ASN A 349 11.40 -11.90 21.33
C ASN A 349 10.49 -11.99 22.56
N MET A 350 9.52 -11.08 22.71
CA MET A 350 8.56 -11.15 23.81
C MET A 350 7.74 -12.45 23.80
N LEU A 351 7.37 -12.92 22.60
CA LEU A 351 6.63 -14.18 22.43
C LEU A 351 7.51 -15.39 22.73
N GLU A 352 8.79 -15.36 22.32
CA GLU A 352 9.77 -16.43 22.57
C GLU A 352 10.13 -16.54 24.07
N ASP A 353 10.29 -15.38 24.70
CA ASP A 353 10.63 -15.31 26.14
C ASP A 353 9.41 -15.45 27.06
N ASP A 354 8.21 -15.47 26.52
CA ASP A 354 6.92 -15.43 27.24
C ASP A 354 6.84 -14.26 28.24
N GLN A 355 7.44 -13.12 27.88
CA GLN A 355 7.56 -11.95 28.73
C GLN A 355 7.13 -10.66 28.00
N GLY A 356 6.03 -10.05 28.47
CA GLY A 356 5.55 -8.74 28.04
C GLY A 356 5.88 -7.64 29.04
N PHE A 357 5.76 -6.39 28.63
CA PHE A 357 5.98 -5.22 29.48
C PHE A 357 5.13 -4.02 29.01
N ALA A 358 5.07 -2.98 29.82
CA ALA A 358 4.39 -1.72 29.56
C ALA A 358 2.92 -1.90 29.12
N PHE A 359 2.17 -2.69 29.89
CA PHE A 359 0.74 -2.87 29.62
C PHE A 359 -0.07 -1.62 29.98
N PRO A 360 -1.17 -1.32 29.27
CA PRO A 360 -2.00 -0.17 29.55
C PRO A 360 -2.44 -0.07 31.01
N GLY A 361 -2.30 1.12 31.60
CA GLY A 361 -2.68 1.38 32.99
C GLY A 361 -1.70 0.90 34.07
N THR A 362 -0.63 0.21 33.69
CA THR A 362 0.42 -0.21 34.63
C THR A 362 1.40 0.93 34.93
N GLU A 363 2.12 0.79 36.06
CA GLU A 363 3.20 1.73 36.43
C GLU A 363 4.32 1.74 35.37
N GLN A 364 4.62 0.61 34.75
CA GLN A 364 5.62 0.49 33.68
C GLN A 364 5.28 1.35 32.46
N ALA A 365 3.99 1.42 32.06
CA ALA A 365 3.54 2.17 30.91
C ALA A 365 3.50 3.68 31.14
N ARG A 366 3.55 4.14 32.39
CA ARG A 366 3.46 5.58 32.73
C ARG A 366 4.77 6.29 32.41
N PHE A 367 4.64 7.57 31.99
CA PHE A 367 5.78 8.46 31.90
C PHE A 367 6.44 8.63 33.29
N LEU A 368 7.73 8.92 33.27
CA LEU A 368 8.51 9.16 34.48
C LEU A 368 7.92 10.30 35.31
N ASP A 369 7.87 10.10 36.63
CA ASP A 369 7.55 11.18 37.54
C ASP A 369 8.54 12.35 37.37
N GLY A 370 7.99 13.57 37.23
CA GLY A 370 8.77 14.77 37.02
C GLY A 370 9.03 15.11 35.54
N LEU A 371 8.64 14.27 34.59
CA LEU A 371 8.65 14.65 33.18
C LEU A 371 7.61 15.74 32.91
N ALA A 372 8.02 16.86 32.31
CA ALA A 372 7.12 17.90 31.88
C ALA A 372 6.29 17.42 30.69
N THR A 373 4.97 17.39 30.81
CA THR A 373 4.09 16.99 29.70
C THR A 373 3.54 18.20 28.95
N GLY A 374 2.97 19.19 29.66
CA GLY A 374 2.42 20.40 29.03
C GLY A 374 1.41 20.10 27.92
N ASP A 375 1.31 21.00 26.94
CA ASP A 375 0.53 20.75 25.71
C ASP A 375 1.35 19.90 24.73
N HIS A 376 0.86 18.71 24.39
CA HIS A 376 1.57 17.77 23.56
C HIS A 376 0.62 16.89 22.75
N VAL A 377 1.16 16.30 21.67
CA VAL A 377 0.54 15.17 20.96
C VAL A 377 1.11 13.89 21.54
N GLU A 378 0.25 12.95 21.91
CA GLU A 378 0.68 11.64 22.39
C GLU A 378 0.61 10.62 21.27
N VAL A 379 1.67 9.82 21.11
CA VAL A 379 1.75 8.72 20.15
C VAL A 379 2.08 7.43 20.87
N VAL A 380 1.23 6.43 20.72
CA VAL A 380 1.45 5.09 21.28
C VAL A 380 2.00 4.17 20.19
N LYS A 381 3.10 3.49 20.49
CA LYS A 381 3.75 2.54 19.59
C LYS A 381 3.88 1.15 20.20
N THR A 382 4.04 0.15 19.35
CA THR A 382 4.24 -1.26 19.74
C THR A 382 5.54 -1.84 19.17
N ARG A 383 6.36 -1.01 18.56
CA ARG A 383 7.68 -1.37 17.99
C ARG A 383 8.65 -0.25 18.28
N ASP A 384 9.93 -0.46 18.00
CA ASP A 384 10.97 0.52 18.33
C ASP A 384 10.74 1.87 17.65
N SER A 385 10.49 1.87 16.34
CA SER A 385 10.23 3.11 15.63
C SER A 385 8.88 3.72 15.96
N ALA A 386 8.87 5.02 16.22
CA ALA A 386 7.66 5.80 16.43
C ALA A 386 6.81 5.99 15.15
N PHE A 387 7.36 5.68 13.97
CA PHE A 387 6.61 5.74 12.70
C PHE A 387 5.91 4.43 12.36
N PHE A 388 6.36 3.29 12.92
CA PHE A 388 5.86 1.99 12.51
C PHE A 388 4.44 1.72 13.01
N ARG A 389 3.46 1.75 12.09
CA ARG A 389 2.03 1.52 12.36
C ARG A 389 1.46 2.42 13.44
N THR A 390 1.86 3.69 13.45
CA THR A 390 1.33 4.75 14.31
C THR A 390 0.81 5.91 13.46
N ASP A 391 0.14 6.86 14.11
CA ASP A 391 -0.35 8.07 13.46
C ASP A 391 0.70 9.21 13.46
N LEU A 392 1.95 8.97 13.88
CA LEU A 392 2.97 10.01 14.01
C LEU A 392 3.13 10.81 12.70
N ARG A 393 3.23 10.14 11.55
CA ARG A 393 3.38 10.84 10.27
C ARG A 393 2.21 11.78 9.98
N ALA A 394 0.98 11.31 10.18
CA ALA A 394 -0.22 12.11 9.97
C ALA A 394 -0.29 13.31 10.92
N GLU A 395 0.10 13.14 12.20
CA GLU A 395 0.15 14.20 13.17
C GLU A 395 1.20 15.27 12.82
N LEU A 396 2.39 14.85 12.37
CA LEU A 396 3.44 15.76 11.92
C LEU A 396 2.99 16.60 10.70
N ASP A 397 2.29 15.97 9.75
CA ASP A 397 1.74 16.65 8.57
C ASP A 397 0.64 17.65 8.97
N ARG A 398 -0.26 17.28 9.88
CA ARG A 398 -1.30 18.15 10.43
C ARG A 398 -0.72 19.40 11.11
N LEU A 399 0.42 19.22 11.77
CA LEU A 399 1.13 20.31 12.49
C LEU A 399 2.05 21.14 11.59
N GLY A 400 2.18 20.78 10.28
CA GLY A 400 3.07 21.45 9.34
C GLY A 400 4.56 21.26 9.66
N VAL A 401 4.93 20.10 10.26
CA VAL A 401 6.29 19.79 10.70
C VAL A 401 7.09 19.17 9.55
N GLY A 402 8.32 19.64 9.37
CA GLY A 402 9.29 19.07 8.44
C GLY A 402 10.65 18.81 9.07
N HIS A 403 10.83 19.30 10.31
CA HIS A 403 12.08 19.14 11.06
C HIS A 403 11.79 18.49 12.41
N LEU A 404 12.58 17.49 12.79
CA LEU A 404 12.46 16.80 14.08
C LEU A 404 13.72 17.00 14.90
N LEU A 405 13.56 17.29 16.17
CA LEU A 405 14.57 17.11 17.18
C LEU A 405 14.16 15.93 18.06
N VAL A 406 14.92 14.83 18.01
CA VAL A 406 14.58 13.60 18.74
C VAL A 406 15.39 13.50 20.02
N CYS A 407 14.76 13.08 21.12
CA CYS A 407 15.39 12.82 22.40
C CYS A 407 14.69 11.68 23.14
N GLY A 408 15.25 11.20 24.27
CA GLY A 408 14.71 10.11 25.09
C GLY A 408 15.53 8.82 25.07
N VAL A 409 14.88 7.68 25.18
CA VAL A 409 15.51 6.35 25.30
C VAL A 409 14.84 5.29 24.42
N SER A 410 15.51 4.15 24.10
CA SER A 410 16.96 3.95 24.18
C SER A 410 17.61 4.41 22.88
N THR A 411 18.80 5.02 22.98
CA THR A 411 19.49 5.59 21.83
C THR A 411 19.70 4.57 20.72
N HIS A 412 20.15 3.35 21.04
CA HIS A 412 20.48 2.30 20.06
C HIS A 412 19.27 1.58 19.44
N SER A 413 18.07 1.81 19.94
CA SER A 413 16.84 1.18 19.45
C SER A 413 15.80 2.25 19.07
N CYS A 414 14.92 2.63 19.99
CA CYS A 414 13.77 3.49 19.71
C CYS A 414 14.15 4.86 19.12
N VAL A 415 15.20 5.50 19.65
CA VAL A 415 15.67 6.81 19.12
C VAL A 415 16.26 6.65 17.73
N ALA A 416 17.22 5.71 17.56
CA ALA A 416 17.88 5.51 16.26
C ALA A 416 16.91 5.05 15.18
N GLN A 417 16.02 4.08 15.49
CA GLN A 417 15.05 3.60 14.49
C GLN A 417 14.04 4.69 14.11
N THR A 418 13.57 5.48 15.06
CA THR A 418 12.71 6.63 14.76
C THR A 418 13.44 7.66 13.90
N ALA A 419 14.72 7.91 14.15
CA ALA A 419 15.52 8.83 13.35
C ALA A 419 15.75 8.29 11.91
N ILE A 420 15.99 6.99 11.75
CA ILE A 420 16.13 6.31 10.44
C ILE A 420 14.83 6.41 9.64
N ASP A 421 13.70 6.07 10.25
CA ASP A 421 12.40 6.12 9.58
C ASP A 421 11.99 7.57 9.28
N GLY A 422 12.27 8.52 10.16
CA GLY A 422 12.06 9.94 9.88
C GLY A 422 12.82 10.42 8.65
N PHE A 423 14.05 9.94 8.43
CA PHE A 423 14.79 10.20 7.19
C PHE A 423 14.14 9.53 5.99
N ALA A 424 13.67 8.28 6.13
CA ALA A 424 12.95 7.58 5.07
C ALA A 424 11.63 8.28 4.69
N GLU A 425 10.98 8.97 5.66
CA GLU A 425 9.81 9.81 5.46
C GLU A 425 10.14 11.23 4.90
N ASN A 426 11.37 11.46 4.46
CA ASN A 426 11.88 12.76 3.97
C ASN A 426 11.73 13.91 4.99
N LEU A 427 11.90 13.63 6.26
CA LEU A 427 11.99 14.64 7.32
C LEU A 427 13.47 14.94 7.62
N HIS A 428 13.76 16.17 7.95
CA HIS A 428 15.05 16.52 8.55
C HIS A 428 15.03 16.09 10.02
N VAL A 429 15.95 15.22 10.40
CA VAL A 429 16.03 14.73 11.79
C VAL A 429 17.37 15.12 12.40
N ALA A 430 17.32 15.72 13.57
CA ALA A 430 18.47 15.96 14.43
C ALA A 430 18.29 15.21 15.74
N VAL A 431 19.36 14.73 16.34
CA VAL A 431 19.34 14.05 17.64
C VAL A 431 19.94 14.97 18.72
N ALA A 432 19.21 15.16 19.81
CA ALA A 432 19.66 15.95 20.94
C ALA A 432 20.61 15.12 21.83
N ARG A 433 21.91 15.11 21.51
CA ARG A 433 22.92 14.25 22.15
C ARG A 433 22.96 14.39 23.66
N GLY A 434 22.66 15.57 24.21
CA GLY A 434 22.60 15.81 25.66
C GLY A 434 21.30 15.39 26.34
N ALA A 435 20.34 14.84 25.59
CA ALA A 435 19.03 14.44 26.09
C ALA A 435 18.61 13.04 25.57
N ILE A 436 19.58 12.17 25.33
CA ILE A 436 19.40 10.75 25.01
C ILE A 436 20.24 9.89 25.94
N SER A 437 19.81 8.64 26.15
CA SER A 437 20.58 7.64 26.90
C SER A 437 20.25 6.21 26.45
N SER A 438 21.04 5.26 26.92
CA SER A 438 20.94 3.86 26.53
C SER A 438 21.54 2.93 27.58
N ASP A 439 21.04 1.72 27.67
CA ASP A 439 21.59 0.58 28.38
C ASP A 439 22.75 -0.10 27.62
N ASN A 440 22.97 0.28 26.34
CA ASN A 440 24.06 -0.23 25.50
C ASN A 440 24.87 0.91 24.85
N PRO A 441 25.79 1.58 25.60
CA PRO A 441 26.54 2.73 25.10
C PRO A 441 27.42 2.43 23.86
N PRO A 442 28.12 1.29 23.73
CA PRO A 442 28.94 1.03 22.53
C PRO A 442 28.10 0.95 21.24
N LEU A 443 26.95 0.30 21.29
CA LEU A 443 26.05 0.21 20.13
C LEU A 443 25.43 1.56 19.82
N SER A 444 25.12 2.35 20.84
CA SER A 444 24.62 3.72 20.68
C SER A 444 25.57 4.61 19.91
N GLU A 445 26.86 4.62 20.26
CA GLU A 445 27.85 5.43 19.55
C GLU A 445 27.98 5.01 18.07
N ALA A 446 28.01 3.71 17.80
CA ALA A 446 28.09 3.20 16.42
C ALA A 446 26.86 3.62 15.57
N LEU A 447 25.66 3.60 16.17
CA LEU A 447 24.45 4.05 15.47
C LEU A 447 24.39 5.57 15.31
N LEU A 448 24.85 6.34 16.29
CA LEU A 448 24.97 7.80 16.18
C LEU A 448 25.95 8.20 15.06
N GLU A 449 27.11 7.54 14.96
CA GLU A 449 28.03 7.72 13.84
C GLU A 449 27.36 7.38 12.50
N PHE A 450 26.62 6.28 12.42
CA PHE A 450 25.86 5.91 11.22
C PHE A 450 24.84 6.98 10.83
N LEU A 451 24.06 7.48 11.78
CA LEU A 451 23.07 8.53 11.53
C LEU A 451 23.73 9.81 11.00
N GLN A 452 24.87 10.20 11.58
CA GLN A 452 25.60 11.39 11.20
C GLN A 452 26.28 11.24 9.84
N ASP A 453 27.00 10.14 9.59
CA ASP A 453 27.87 9.98 8.42
C ASP A 453 27.09 9.53 7.19
N GLN A 454 26.14 8.60 7.36
CA GLN A 454 25.40 8.03 6.24
C GLN A 454 24.10 8.76 5.93
N MET A 455 23.41 9.27 6.96
CA MET A 455 22.12 9.94 6.81
C MET A 455 22.21 11.46 6.98
N ARG A 456 23.39 12.00 7.28
CA ARG A 456 23.64 13.43 7.49
C ARG A 456 22.70 14.04 8.54
N GLN A 457 22.38 13.27 9.56
CA GLN A 457 21.55 13.73 10.67
C GLN A 457 22.41 14.39 11.74
N PRO A 458 22.21 15.70 12.05
CA PRO A 458 23.03 16.39 13.02
C PRO A 458 22.87 15.81 14.44
N LEU A 459 23.98 15.57 15.12
CA LEU A 459 24.01 15.31 16.55
C LEU A 459 24.25 16.64 17.27
N LEU A 460 23.23 17.15 17.93
CA LEU A 460 23.25 18.47 18.56
C LEU A 460 23.55 18.36 20.04
N ASP A 461 24.52 19.16 20.49
CA ASP A 461 24.72 19.38 21.91
C ASP A 461 23.52 20.18 22.51
N ARG A 462 23.54 20.36 23.82
CA ARG A 462 22.48 21.07 24.55
C ARG A 462 22.22 22.48 23.99
N ALA A 463 23.28 23.25 23.74
CA ALA A 463 23.17 24.64 23.30
C ALA A 463 22.54 24.72 21.90
N ARG A 464 23.00 23.90 20.96
CA ARG A 464 22.49 23.83 19.58
C ARG A 464 21.07 23.25 19.50
N SER A 465 20.72 22.29 20.37
CA SER A 465 19.36 21.76 20.49
C SER A 465 18.37 22.83 20.93
N LEU A 466 18.71 23.63 21.93
CA LEU A 466 17.90 24.76 22.40
C LEU A 466 17.81 25.87 21.35
N GLU A 467 18.89 26.17 20.64
CA GLU A 467 18.90 27.14 19.55
C GLU A 467 17.97 26.72 18.41
N LEU A 468 18.01 25.43 17.98
CA LEU A 468 17.11 24.89 16.97
C LEU A 468 15.63 25.06 17.37
N LEU A 469 15.27 24.71 18.59
CA LEU A 469 13.90 24.87 19.07
C LEU A 469 13.47 26.33 19.12
N ARG A 470 14.30 27.25 19.63
CA ARG A 470 13.99 28.67 19.75
C ARG A 470 13.88 29.36 18.41
N THR A 471 14.78 29.10 17.48
CA THR A 471 14.88 29.82 16.21
C THR A 471 14.20 29.12 15.05
N GLY A 472 14.09 27.79 15.08
CA GLY A 472 13.65 26.95 13.98
C GLY A 472 14.65 26.89 12.84
N ARG A 473 15.86 27.45 13.00
CA ARG A 473 16.90 27.39 11.97
C ARG A 473 17.60 26.05 12.02
N TRP A 474 17.50 25.34 10.90
CA TRP A 474 18.22 24.06 10.76
C TRP A 474 19.73 24.30 10.78
N PRO A 475 20.51 23.47 11.49
CA PRO A 475 21.96 23.61 11.50
C PRO A 475 22.55 23.28 10.11
N ASP A 476 23.54 24.11 9.72
CA ASP A 476 24.29 23.94 8.45
C ASP A 476 25.11 22.64 8.47
#